data_29fc0e893584cc6f831c7ba6f352e234
#
_entry.id   29fc0e893584cc6f831c7ba6f352e234
#
_cell.length_a   1.000
_cell.length_b   1.000
_cell.length_c   1.000
_cell.angle_alpha   90.00
_cell.angle_beta   90.00
_cell.angle_gamma   90.00
#
_symmetry.space_group_name_H-M   'P 1'
#
loop_
_entity.id
_entity.type
_entity.pdbx_description
1 polymer ?
#
loop_
_entity_poly.entity_id
_entity_poly.type
_entity_poly.pdbx_seq_one_letter_code
_entity_poly.pdbx_strand_id
1 'polypeptide(L)'
;MADTDIATFASEGNRDLHILFGSQSGNSEGLAEKWQKEAPRYGLNPTVHDMDGFDIKSMSEMTRVMIVCSTWGEGEMPDNAEELYQEALDAGSILSKTNFSVCSLGDTGYDLFCQSGKDWDKTLQDMGGARIYDRVDCDVDYEMPAEEWMKGVMPKLACVGDDGTFVPELEEKMVAYASGVEIDEPEEKVEAVGGTTAYQAMATVPLFFKKPNKWLKRVKGVLAEDELPTTGIEKAKEMFKELRKVTLKSLPQGRDYIALVDNEKCIGCTQCVYYCNFASIDMISWDLNARTSQFESKKALILDDTCVGCTLCAFACPVEAITMESKV
;
A
#
# COMPACT_ATOMS: atom_id res chain seq x y z
N MET A 1 -0.95 9.40 -42.51
CA MET A 1 0.06 9.34 -41.46
C MET A 1 0.63 7.93 -41.48
N ALA A 2 1.97 7.79 -41.42
CA ALA A 2 2.60 6.48 -41.41
C ALA A 2 2.04 5.71 -40.21
N ASP A 3 1.82 4.41 -40.39
CA ASP A 3 1.36 3.51 -39.33
C ASP A 3 2.51 3.41 -38.32
N THR A 4 2.51 4.27 -37.29
CA THR A 4 3.55 4.30 -36.26
C THR A 4 3.48 2.98 -35.50
N ASP A 5 4.56 2.20 -35.61
CA ASP A 5 4.68 0.97 -34.84
C ASP A 5 4.75 1.31 -33.35
N ILE A 6 3.82 0.77 -32.58
CA ILE A 6 3.68 1.05 -31.14
C ILE A 6 4.92 0.61 -30.37
N ALA A 7 5.56 -0.48 -30.75
CA ALA A 7 6.77 -0.98 -30.08
C ALA A 7 7.95 0.00 -30.27
N THR A 8 8.09 0.56 -31.47
CA THR A 8 9.08 1.61 -31.76
C THR A 8 8.78 2.87 -30.94
N PHE A 9 7.52 3.33 -30.92
CA PHE A 9 7.11 4.49 -30.14
C PHE A 9 7.34 4.29 -28.62
N ALA A 10 7.09 3.09 -28.10
CA ALA A 10 7.27 2.76 -26.69
C ALA A 10 8.76 2.61 -26.28
N SER A 11 9.66 2.46 -27.23
CA SER A 11 11.10 2.25 -26.97
C SER A 11 11.99 3.45 -27.32
N GLU A 12 11.47 4.44 -28.04
CA GLU A 12 12.24 5.60 -28.50
C GLU A 12 11.87 6.89 -27.74
N GLY A 13 12.85 7.82 -27.68
CA GLY A 13 12.69 9.12 -27.04
C GLY A 13 12.78 9.09 -25.52
N ASN A 14 12.42 10.23 -24.91
CA ASN A 14 12.32 10.31 -23.46
C ASN A 14 11.04 9.59 -23.00
N ARG A 15 11.20 8.56 -22.18
CA ARG A 15 10.11 7.74 -21.64
C ARG A 15 9.95 7.91 -20.14
N ASP A 16 10.56 8.94 -19.53
CA ASP A 16 10.54 9.15 -18.10
C ASP A 16 9.12 9.47 -17.63
N LEU A 17 8.72 8.80 -16.57
CA LEU A 17 7.49 9.02 -15.81
C LEU A 17 7.86 9.35 -14.36
N HIS A 18 7.39 10.47 -13.88
CA HIS A 18 7.62 10.90 -12.50
C HIS A 18 6.35 10.68 -11.68
N ILE A 19 6.48 9.93 -10.58
CA ILE A 19 5.38 9.63 -9.66
C ILE A 19 5.73 10.26 -8.32
N LEU A 20 5.03 11.34 -7.95
CA LEU A 20 5.26 12.03 -6.69
C LEU A 20 4.20 11.58 -5.68
N PHE A 21 4.63 11.30 -4.45
CA PHE A 21 3.70 10.91 -3.41
C PHE A 21 3.77 11.82 -2.17
N GLY A 22 2.57 12.16 -1.66
CA GLY A 22 2.35 12.76 -0.35
C GLY A 22 1.59 11.79 0.55
N SER A 23 2.16 11.39 1.69
CA SER A 23 1.58 10.32 2.52
C SER A 23 1.90 10.48 3.99
N GLN A 24 0.87 10.45 4.84
CA GLN A 24 1.07 10.39 6.30
C GLN A 24 1.20 8.96 6.81
N SER A 25 0.48 8.02 6.20
CA SER A 25 0.37 6.62 6.65
C SER A 25 1.13 5.62 5.78
N GLY A 26 1.77 6.05 4.68
CA GLY A 26 2.47 5.22 3.71
C GLY A 26 1.57 4.61 2.62
N ASN A 27 0.27 4.92 2.58
CA ASN A 27 -0.65 4.37 1.58
C ASN A 27 -0.35 4.91 0.18
N SER A 28 -0.13 6.23 0.05
CA SER A 28 0.25 6.85 -1.23
C SER A 28 1.61 6.36 -1.73
N GLU A 29 2.58 6.20 -0.83
CA GLU A 29 3.89 5.61 -1.12
C GLU A 29 3.75 4.19 -1.69
N GLY A 30 2.94 3.35 -1.03
CA GLY A 30 2.68 1.97 -1.49
C GLY A 30 2.03 1.89 -2.88
N LEU A 31 1.14 2.83 -3.22
CA LEU A 31 0.57 2.94 -4.56
C LEU A 31 1.62 3.39 -5.58
N ALA A 32 2.42 4.40 -5.26
CA ALA A 32 3.49 4.89 -6.14
C ALA A 32 4.50 3.78 -6.45
N GLU A 33 4.94 3.00 -5.44
CA GLU A 33 5.81 1.84 -5.63
C GLU A 33 5.17 0.76 -6.51
N LYS A 34 3.85 0.53 -6.38
CA LYS A 34 3.11 -0.43 -7.22
C LYS A 34 3.07 0.04 -8.67
N TRP A 35 2.77 1.31 -8.90
CA TRP A 35 2.70 1.88 -10.25
C TRP A 35 4.08 1.97 -10.92
N GLN A 36 5.13 2.18 -10.14
CA GLN A 36 6.50 2.09 -10.64
C GLN A 36 6.79 0.71 -11.26
N LYS A 37 6.24 -0.35 -10.71
CA LYS A 37 6.41 -1.72 -11.26
C LYS A 37 5.57 -1.98 -12.50
N GLU A 38 4.44 -1.32 -12.63
CA GLU A 38 3.52 -1.49 -13.76
C GLU A 38 3.89 -0.63 -14.98
N ALA A 39 4.49 0.54 -14.78
CA ALA A 39 4.80 1.51 -15.83
C ALA A 39 5.67 0.95 -16.99
N PRO A 40 6.67 0.06 -16.75
CA PRO A 40 7.46 -0.54 -17.83
C PRO A 40 6.64 -1.34 -18.84
N ARG A 41 5.46 -1.84 -18.48
CA ARG A 41 4.54 -2.52 -19.42
C ARG A 41 4.13 -1.59 -20.57
N TYR A 42 4.11 -0.30 -20.30
CA TYR A 42 3.75 0.76 -21.25
C TYR A 42 4.99 1.40 -21.91
N GLY A 43 6.17 0.80 -21.74
CA GLY A 43 7.43 1.36 -22.23
C GLY A 43 7.84 2.65 -21.50
N LEU A 44 7.43 2.85 -20.25
CA LEU A 44 7.77 4.01 -19.43
C LEU A 44 8.90 3.68 -18.45
N ASN A 45 9.75 4.69 -18.17
CA ASN A 45 10.83 4.63 -17.17
C ASN A 45 10.39 5.38 -15.91
N PRO A 46 9.79 4.69 -14.90
CA PRO A 46 9.24 5.36 -13.75
C PRO A 46 10.28 5.71 -12.70
N THR A 47 10.18 6.93 -12.16
CA THR A 47 10.90 7.36 -10.96
C THR A 47 9.88 7.80 -9.92
N VAL A 48 9.98 7.23 -8.72
CA VAL A 48 9.14 7.61 -7.57
C VAL A 48 9.88 8.65 -6.75
N HIS A 49 9.18 9.73 -6.41
CA HIS A 49 9.70 10.83 -5.61
C HIS A 49 8.85 11.00 -4.35
N ASP A 50 9.50 11.08 -3.20
CA ASP A 50 8.91 11.67 -2.02
C ASP A 50 8.75 13.18 -2.26
N MET A 51 7.63 13.75 -1.85
CA MET A 51 7.43 15.19 -1.95
C MET A 51 8.30 15.97 -0.96
N ASP A 52 8.76 15.33 0.12
CA ASP A 52 9.70 15.93 1.06
C ASP A 52 11.06 16.20 0.39
N GLY A 53 11.49 17.45 0.43
CA GLY A 53 12.76 17.90 -0.18
C GLY A 53 12.80 17.86 -1.71
N PHE A 54 11.66 17.68 -2.38
CA PHE A 54 11.59 17.72 -3.84
C PHE A 54 11.61 19.18 -4.33
N ASP A 55 12.42 19.48 -5.36
CA ASP A 55 12.49 20.83 -5.96
C ASP A 55 11.38 21.01 -6.99
N ILE A 56 10.40 21.86 -6.71
CA ILE A 56 9.28 22.18 -7.61
C ILE A 56 9.74 22.65 -8.99
N LYS A 57 10.87 23.33 -9.10
CA LYS A 57 11.39 23.82 -10.37
C LYS A 57 11.81 22.70 -11.31
N SER A 58 12.20 21.55 -10.76
CA SER A 58 12.56 20.36 -11.56
C SER A 58 11.38 19.83 -12.36
N MET A 59 10.12 20.10 -11.93
CA MET A 59 8.93 19.69 -12.67
C MET A 59 8.82 20.36 -14.05
N SER A 60 9.48 21.50 -14.28
CA SER A 60 9.44 22.19 -15.57
C SER A 60 10.00 21.35 -16.73
N GLU A 61 10.86 20.38 -16.43
CA GLU A 61 11.47 19.48 -17.42
C GLU A 61 10.70 18.15 -17.58
N MET A 62 9.69 17.91 -16.73
CA MET A 62 8.93 16.68 -16.71
C MET A 62 7.74 16.73 -17.68
N THR A 63 7.67 15.78 -18.59
CA THR A 63 6.55 15.69 -19.56
C THR A 63 5.41 14.81 -19.07
N ARG A 64 5.69 13.89 -18.12
CA ARG A 64 4.72 12.91 -17.61
C ARG A 64 4.80 12.85 -16.09
N VAL A 65 3.74 13.25 -15.43
CA VAL A 65 3.66 13.33 -13.97
C VAL A 65 2.40 12.65 -13.44
N MET A 66 2.55 11.81 -12.45
CA MET A 66 1.46 11.29 -11.63
C MET A 66 1.64 11.79 -10.20
N ILE A 67 0.58 12.30 -9.62
CA ILE A 67 0.53 12.64 -8.19
C ILE A 67 -0.34 11.61 -7.48
N VAL A 68 0.12 11.14 -6.34
CA VAL A 68 -0.71 10.40 -5.38
C VAL A 68 -0.55 11.04 -4.01
N CYS A 69 -1.63 11.62 -3.49
CA CYS A 69 -1.58 12.37 -2.24
C CYS A 69 -2.76 12.01 -1.34
N SER A 70 -2.46 11.71 -0.08
CA SER A 70 -3.47 11.51 0.95
C SER A 70 -3.87 12.85 1.57
N THR A 71 -5.10 12.92 2.07
CA THR A 71 -5.58 14.05 2.86
C THR A 71 -5.44 13.72 4.33
N TRP A 72 -4.95 14.67 5.11
CA TRP A 72 -4.75 14.55 6.55
C TRP A 72 -5.65 15.53 7.31
N GLY A 73 -5.97 15.19 8.56
CA GLY A 73 -6.72 16.07 9.47
C GLY A 73 -8.03 16.58 8.89
N GLU A 74 -8.24 17.86 8.93
CA GLU A 74 -9.43 18.55 8.44
C GLU A 74 -9.28 19.04 6.98
N GLY A 75 -8.45 18.33 6.18
CA GLY A 75 -8.25 18.65 4.77
C GLY A 75 -6.83 19.10 4.42
N GLU A 76 -5.89 18.97 5.36
CA GLU A 76 -4.51 19.42 5.19
C GLU A 76 -3.70 18.46 4.29
N MET A 77 -2.59 18.99 3.76
CA MET A 77 -1.57 18.17 3.11
C MET A 77 -0.91 17.25 4.15
N PRO A 78 -0.44 16.05 3.77
CA PRO A 78 0.44 15.27 4.62
C PRO A 78 1.78 16.00 4.82
N ASP A 79 2.45 15.74 5.95
CA ASP A 79 3.66 16.46 6.38
C ASP A 79 4.74 16.51 5.29
N ASN A 80 4.91 15.43 4.53
CA ASN A 80 5.90 15.35 3.46
C ASN A 80 5.49 16.08 2.16
N ALA A 81 4.27 16.61 2.07
CA ALA A 81 3.78 17.31 0.89
C ALA A 81 3.56 18.81 1.12
N GLU A 82 3.50 19.26 2.38
CA GLU A 82 3.13 20.64 2.73
C GLU A 82 4.11 21.66 2.15
N GLU A 83 5.42 21.47 2.33
CA GLU A 83 6.44 22.40 1.86
C GLU A 83 6.41 22.52 0.33
N LEU A 84 6.40 21.39 -0.37
CA LEU A 84 6.33 21.36 -1.84
C LEU A 84 5.05 22.01 -2.37
N TYR A 85 3.91 21.81 -1.68
CA TYR A 85 2.65 22.43 -2.09
C TYR A 85 2.70 23.96 -1.95
N GLN A 86 3.28 24.48 -0.86
CA GLN A 86 3.46 25.92 -0.69
C GLN A 86 4.39 26.52 -1.77
N GLU A 87 5.46 25.82 -2.11
CA GLU A 87 6.34 26.23 -3.23
C GLU A 87 5.60 26.20 -4.58
N ALA A 88 4.72 25.21 -4.81
CA ALA A 88 3.93 25.12 -6.02
C ALA A 88 2.98 26.29 -6.22
N LEU A 89 2.37 26.79 -5.14
CA LEU A 89 1.49 27.97 -5.19
C LEU A 89 2.23 29.24 -5.67
N ASP A 90 3.52 29.33 -5.39
CA ASP A 90 4.37 30.51 -5.75
C ASP A 90 5.15 30.30 -7.06
N ALA A 91 5.18 29.09 -7.62
CA ALA A 91 6.06 28.74 -8.74
C ALA A 91 5.66 29.39 -10.08
N GLY A 92 4.41 29.85 -10.21
CA GLY A 92 3.89 30.38 -11.47
C GLY A 92 3.72 29.32 -12.56
N SER A 93 3.59 29.73 -13.82
CA SER A 93 3.32 28.82 -14.94
C SER A 93 4.59 28.18 -15.48
N ILE A 94 5.03 27.08 -14.91
CA ILE A 94 6.26 26.36 -15.30
C ILE A 94 6.01 25.02 -16.00
N LEU A 95 4.75 24.52 -16.06
CA LEU A 95 4.39 23.17 -16.50
C LEU A 95 3.88 23.08 -17.94
N SER A 96 4.33 23.95 -18.86
CA SER A 96 3.78 24.05 -20.21
C SER A 96 3.91 22.78 -21.08
N LYS A 97 4.79 21.85 -20.70
CA LYS A 97 5.00 20.56 -21.39
C LYS A 97 4.48 19.37 -20.58
N THR A 98 4.05 19.60 -19.37
CA THR A 98 3.72 18.54 -18.41
C THR A 98 2.29 18.05 -18.62
N ASN A 99 2.15 16.76 -18.83
CA ASN A 99 0.87 16.06 -18.77
C ASN A 99 0.76 15.35 -17.42
N PHE A 100 -0.34 15.57 -16.72
CA PHE A 100 -0.48 15.05 -15.36
C PHE A 100 -1.85 14.44 -15.09
N SER A 101 -1.92 13.65 -14.05
CA SER A 101 -3.15 13.27 -13.37
C SER A 101 -2.91 13.01 -11.89
N VAL A 102 -3.97 13.06 -11.09
CA VAL A 102 -3.90 12.99 -9.63
C VAL A 102 -4.78 11.85 -9.10
N CYS A 103 -4.23 11.04 -8.22
CA CYS A 103 -4.97 10.10 -7.37
C CYS A 103 -4.98 10.65 -5.95
N SER A 104 -6.16 10.96 -5.45
CA SER A 104 -6.35 11.48 -4.09
C SER A 104 -6.87 10.40 -3.16
N LEU A 105 -6.28 10.29 -1.98
CA LEU A 105 -6.76 9.40 -0.93
C LEU A 105 -7.37 10.21 0.21
N GLY A 106 -8.51 9.78 0.70
CA GLY A 106 -9.22 10.42 1.80
C GLY A 106 -10.14 9.45 2.54
N ASP A 107 -11.04 10.03 3.32
CA ASP A 107 -12.09 9.32 4.05
C ASP A 107 -13.35 10.17 3.94
N THR A 108 -14.44 9.59 3.42
CA THR A 108 -15.74 10.26 3.28
C THR A 108 -16.42 10.59 4.63
N GLY A 109 -15.87 10.11 5.73
CA GLY A 109 -16.27 10.52 7.08
C GLY A 109 -15.89 11.95 7.45
N TYR A 110 -15.06 12.63 6.63
CA TYR A 110 -14.61 14.01 6.83
C TYR A 110 -15.18 14.96 5.79
N ASP A 111 -15.51 16.18 6.22
CA ASP A 111 -16.13 17.20 5.35
C ASP A 111 -15.25 17.59 4.16
N LEU A 112 -13.92 17.61 4.34
CA LEU A 112 -12.95 17.94 3.31
C LEU A 112 -12.34 16.67 2.69
N PHE A 113 -13.20 15.74 2.30
CA PHE A 113 -12.84 14.51 1.60
C PHE A 113 -11.95 14.76 0.38
N CYS A 114 -10.75 14.13 0.35
CA CYS A 114 -9.79 14.22 -0.74
C CYS A 114 -9.34 15.66 -1.09
N GLN A 115 -9.30 16.56 -0.11
CA GLN A 115 -9.00 17.97 -0.36
C GLN A 115 -7.59 18.18 -0.91
N SER A 116 -6.59 17.52 -0.35
CA SER A 116 -5.19 17.64 -0.78
C SER A 116 -5.01 17.30 -2.27
N GLY A 117 -5.65 16.22 -2.75
CA GLY A 117 -5.59 15.87 -4.17
C GLY A 117 -6.35 16.85 -5.06
N LYS A 118 -7.47 17.42 -4.58
CA LYS A 118 -8.21 18.48 -5.28
C LYS A 118 -7.35 19.73 -5.44
N ASP A 119 -6.62 20.05 -4.41
CA ASP A 119 -5.74 21.22 -4.38
C ASP A 119 -4.53 21.01 -5.31
N TRP A 120 -3.90 19.86 -5.27
CA TRP A 120 -2.85 19.50 -6.23
C TRP A 120 -3.32 19.55 -7.68
N ASP A 121 -4.47 18.94 -7.98
CA ASP A 121 -5.04 18.89 -9.31
C ASP A 121 -5.30 20.28 -9.89
N LYS A 122 -5.83 21.19 -9.06
CA LYS A 122 -6.04 22.59 -9.43
C LYS A 122 -4.73 23.33 -9.60
N THR A 123 -3.80 23.19 -8.66
CA THR A 123 -2.53 23.91 -8.67
C THR A 123 -1.68 23.54 -9.89
N LEU A 124 -1.58 22.23 -10.23
CA LEU A 124 -0.85 21.80 -11.43
C LEU A 124 -1.46 22.38 -12.72
N GLN A 125 -2.79 22.49 -12.79
CA GLN A 125 -3.45 23.15 -13.91
C GLN A 125 -3.16 24.65 -13.94
N ASP A 126 -3.20 25.33 -12.80
CA ASP A 126 -2.88 26.77 -12.68
C ASP A 126 -1.39 27.03 -13.03
N MET A 127 -0.49 26.08 -12.77
CA MET A 127 0.91 26.10 -13.20
C MET A 127 1.11 25.83 -14.71
N GLY A 128 0.04 25.61 -15.46
CA GLY A 128 0.07 25.41 -16.92
C GLY A 128 0.16 23.95 -17.38
N GLY A 129 0.08 22.98 -16.48
CA GLY A 129 0.05 21.56 -16.81
C GLY A 129 -1.25 21.13 -17.50
N ALA A 130 -1.15 20.15 -18.40
CA ALA A 130 -2.27 19.54 -19.07
C ALA A 130 -2.79 18.32 -18.30
N ARG A 131 -4.03 18.38 -17.77
CA ARG A 131 -4.65 17.19 -17.16
C ARG A 131 -5.01 16.20 -18.27
N ILE A 132 -4.27 15.08 -18.34
CA ILE A 132 -4.45 14.07 -19.39
C ILE A 132 -5.53 13.06 -19.06
N TYR A 133 -5.82 12.88 -17.77
CA TYR A 133 -6.86 11.99 -17.26
C TYR A 133 -7.52 12.62 -16.03
N ASP A 134 -8.79 12.34 -15.81
CA ASP A 134 -9.51 12.90 -14.67
C ASP A 134 -8.93 12.40 -13.35
N ARG A 135 -8.92 13.28 -12.35
CA ARG A 135 -8.56 12.91 -10.98
C ARG A 135 -9.50 11.84 -10.44
N VAL A 136 -8.97 10.93 -9.64
CA VAL A 136 -9.77 10.02 -8.83
C VAL A 136 -9.70 10.43 -7.36
N ASP A 137 -10.85 10.45 -6.69
CA ASP A 137 -10.97 10.66 -5.25
C ASP A 137 -11.34 9.31 -4.61
N CYS A 138 -10.42 8.72 -3.88
CA CYS A 138 -10.53 7.38 -3.29
C CYS A 138 -10.86 7.49 -1.80
N ASP A 139 -11.85 6.72 -1.36
CA ASP A 139 -12.21 6.54 0.05
C ASP A 139 -11.27 5.51 0.72
N VAL A 140 -11.56 5.10 1.94
CA VAL A 140 -10.77 4.14 2.73
C VAL A 140 -10.46 2.83 1.99
N ASP A 141 -11.35 2.37 1.12
CA ASP A 141 -11.16 1.20 0.25
C ASP A 141 -10.54 1.62 -1.11
N TYR A 142 -9.43 2.33 -1.06
CA TYR A 142 -8.82 3.01 -2.20
C TYR A 142 -8.18 2.10 -3.25
N GLU A 143 -7.87 0.85 -2.94
CA GLU A 143 -7.02 0.02 -3.80
C GLU A 143 -7.63 -0.25 -5.17
N MET A 144 -8.94 -0.58 -5.22
CA MET A 144 -9.62 -0.83 -6.50
C MET A 144 -9.80 0.44 -7.34
N PRO A 145 -10.33 1.55 -6.81
CA PRO A 145 -10.45 2.78 -7.56
C PRO A 145 -9.11 3.33 -8.06
N ALA A 146 -8.07 3.28 -7.23
CA ALA A 146 -6.72 3.71 -7.61
C ALA A 146 -6.11 2.82 -8.71
N GLU A 147 -6.39 1.50 -8.69
CA GLU A 147 -5.93 0.59 -9.75
C GLU A 147 -6.68 0.82 -11.07
N GLU A 148 -7.98 1.05 -11.03
CA GLU A 148 -8.77 1.38 -12.22
C GLU A 148 -8.31 2.71 -12.83
N TRP A 149 -8.07 3.72 -12.00
CA TRP A 149 -7.52 4.99 -12.43
C TRP A 149 -6.14 4.82 -13.07
N MET A 150 -5.24 4.06 -12.46
CA MET A 150 -3.91 3.78 -13.01
C MET A 150 -3.99 3.14 -14.41
N LYS A 151 -4.89 2.18 -14.60
CA LYS A 151 -5.12 1.54 -15.92
C LYS A 151 -5.64 2.50 -16.97
N GLY A 152 -6.31 3.57 -16.56
CA GLY A 152 -6.77 4.63 -17.46
C GLY A 152 -5.70 5.68 -17.76
N VAL A 153 -4.88 6.06 -16.78
CA VAL A 153 -3.89 7.14 -16.94
C VAL A 153 -2.60 6.67 -17.62
N MET A 154 -2.12 5.44 -17.31
CA MET A 154 -0.84 4.94 -17.82
C MET A 154 -0.75 4.90 -19.36
N PRO A 155 -1.74 4.34 -20.10
CA PRO A 155 -1.66 4.32 -21.56
C PRO A 155 -1.67 5.72 -22.16
N LYS A 156 -2.37 6.68 -21.54
CA LYS A 156 -2.40 8.08 -22.02
C LYS A 156 -1.05 8.75 -21.81
N LEU A 157 -0.47 8.64 -20.62
CA LEU A 157 0.88 9.17 -20.35
C LEU A 157 1.93 8.51 -21.25
N ALA A 158 1.81 7.21 -21.52
CA ALA A 158 2.69 6.51 -22.44
C ALA A 158 2.57 7.00 -23.89
N CYS A 159 1.45 7.60 -24.27
CA CYS A 159 1.23 8.21 -25.59
C CYS A 159 1.60 9.70 -25.66
N VAL A 160 2.27 10.25 -24.64
CA VAL A 160 2.83 11.60 -24.67
C VAL A 160 4.21 11.57 -25.33
N GLY A 161 4.47 12.46 -26.26
CA GLY A 161 5.79 12.64 -26.89
C GLY A 161 6.77 13.43 -26.02
N ASP A 162 8.02 13.53 -26.49
CA ASP A 162 9.09 14.26 -25.78
C ASP A 162 8.84 15.77 -25.64
N ASP A 163 8.01 16.31 -26.54
CA ASP A 163 7.60 17.71 -26.53
C ASP A 163 6.38 17.98 -25.62
N GLY A 164 5.86 16.94 -24.95
CA GLY A 164 4.66 17.01 -24.14
C GLY A 164 3.34 16.89 -24.93
N THR A 165 3.40 16.60 -26.24
CA THR A 165 2.20 16.44 -27.06
C THR A 165 1.57 15.06 -26.85
N PHE A 166 0.30 15.01 -26.47
CA PHE A 166 -0.46 13.77 -26.39
C PHE A 166 -0.95 13.30 -27.76
N VAL A 167 -0.76 12.02 -28.09
CA VAL A 167 -1.14 11.37 -29.35
C VAL A 167 -2.25 10.35 -29.10
N PRO A 168 -3.52 10.77 -29.12
CA PRO A 168 -4.66 9.92 -28.73
C PRO A 168 -4.86 8.70 -29.63
N GLU A 169 -4.42 8.75 -30.89
CA GLU A 169 -4.57 7.66 -31.85
C GLU A 169 -3.74 6.41 -31.48
N LEU A 170 -2.76 6.57 -30.60
CA LEU A 170 -1.92 5.47 -30.11
C LEU A 170 -2.47 4.80 -28.85
N GLU A 171 -3.47 5.36 -28.19
CA GLU A 171 -3.93 4.88 -26.88
C GLU A 171 -4.40 3.41 -26.92
N GLU A 172 -5.27 3.04 -27.88
CA GLU A 172 -5.73 1.65 -28.00
C GLU A 172 -4.59 0.67 -28.32
N LYS A 173 -3.66 1.10 -29.18
CA LYS A 173 -2.47 0.31 -29.52
C LYS A 173 -1.55 0.14 -28.29
N MET A 174 -1.43 1.18 -27.45
CA MET A 174 -0.64 1.14 -26.21
C MET A 174 -1.23 0.18 -25.17
N VAL A 175 -2.55 0.18 -25.02
CA VAL A 175 -3.24 -0.79 -24.14
C VAL A 175 -3.00 -2.22 -24.62
N ALA A 176 -3.08 -2.47 -25.94
CA ALA A 176 -2.81 -3.79 -26.50
C ALA A 176 -1.33 -4.21 -26.32
N TYR A 177 -0.41 -3.27 -26.53
CA TYR A 177 1.03 -3.47 -26.32
C TYR A 177 1.33 -3.86 -24.87
N ALA A 178 0.82 -3.10 -23.90
CA ALA A 178 1.01 -3.36 -22.48
C ALA A 178 0.46 -4.73 -22.02
N SER A 179 -0.59 -5.23 -22.67
CA SER A 179 -1.17 -6.54 -22.37
C SER A 179 -0.28 -7.70 -22.80
N GLY A 180 0.60 -7.50 -23.77
CA GLY A 180 1.51 -8.53 -24.31
C GLY A 180 2.92 -8.48 -23.74
N VAL A 181 3.26 -7.51 -22.92
CA VAL A 181 4.60 -7.36 -22.33
C VAL A 181 4.68 -8.15 -21.03
N GLU A 182 5.54 -9.16 -21.01
CA GLU A 182 5.97 -9.82 -19.76
C GLU A 182 6.99 -8.90 -19.07
N ILE A 183 6.74 -8.56 -17.82
CA ILE A 183 7.72 -7.90 -16.97
C ILE A 183 8.53 -8.99 -16.29
N ASP A 184 9.85 -9.00 -16.53
CA ASP A 184 10.78 -9.67 -15.64
C ASP A 184 10.71 -8.93 -14.28
N GLU A 185 10.02 -9.52 -13.32
CA GLU A 185 10.14 -9.04 -11.94
C GLU A 185 11.61 -9.18 -11.55
N PRO A 186 12.29 -8.07 -11.18
CA PRO A 186 13.65 -8.19 -10.71
C PRO A 186 13.63 -9.13 -9.51
N GLU A 187 14.34 -10.26 -9.60
CA GLU A 187 14.62 -11.10 -8.44
C GLU A 187 15.32 -10.21 -7.42
N GLU A 188 14.58 -9.77 -6.40
CA GLU A 188 15.19 -9.14 -5.22
C GLU A 188 16.15 -10.18 -4.62
N LYS A 189 17.44 -10.06 -4.93
CA LYS A 189 18.48 -10.81 -4.24
C LYS A 189 18.53 -10.33 -2.80
N VAL A 190 17.76 -11.02 -1.99
CA VAL A 190 17.77 -10.81 -0.55
C VAL A 190 18.94 -11.59 0.02
N GLU A 191 19.97 -10.88 0.50
CA GLU A 191 21.06 -11.51 1.23
C GLU A 191 20.51 -12.18 2.49
N ALA A 192 20.69 -13.49 2.59
CA ALA A 192 20.25 -14.26 3.73
C ALA A 192 21.10 -13.91 4.96
N VAL A 193 20.48 -13.35 5.98
CA VAL A 193 21.09 -13.15 7.28
C VAL A 193 20.84 -14.41 8.12
N GLY A 194 21.90 -15.10 8.51
CA GLY A 194 21.82 -16.39 9.18
C GLY A 194 21.10 -16.35 10.53
N GLY A 195 20.25 -17.32 10.75
CA GLY A 195 19.58 -17.59 12.03
C GLY A 195 18.09 -17.25 12.03
N THR A 196 17.24 -18.28 12.11
CA THR A 196 15.78 -18.12 12.14
C THR A 196 15.26 -18.36 13.56
N THR A 197 14.50 -17.42 14.11
CA THR A 197 13.69 -17.64 15.31
C THR A 197 12.35 -18.28 14.93
N ALA A 198 11.70 -18.99 15.84
CA ALA A 198 10.35 -19.54 15.60
C ALA A 198 9.34 -18.45 15.19
N TYR A 199 9.50 -17.25 15.70
CA TYR A 199 8.71 -16.08 15.35
C TYR A 199 8.91 -15.65 13.89
N GLN A 200 10.14 -15.64 13.40
CA GLN A 200 10.46 -15.33 12.01
C GLN A 200 9.91 -16.38 11.03
N ALA A 201 10.00 -17.66 11.41
CA ALA A 201 9.39 -18.74 10.64
C ALA A 201 7.86 -18.62 10.55
N MET A 202 7.19 -18.22 11.62
CA MET A 202 5.74 -17.95 11.59
C MET A 202 5.37 -16.77 10.70
N ALA A 203 6.20 -15.74 10.67
CA ALA A 203 6.00 -14.55 9.84
C ALA A 203 6.14 -14.83 8.34
N THR A 204 6.87 -15.86 7.95
CA THR A 204 7.03 -16.26 6.55
C THR A 204 5.88 -17.11 6.01
N VAL A 205 4.86 -17.43 6.83
CA VAL A 205 3.70 -18.22 6.40
C VAL A 205 2.64 -17.30 5.77
N PRO A 206 2.56 -17.21 4.44
CA PRO A 206 1.68 -16.25 3.76
C PRO A 206 0.19 -16.62 3.84
N LEU A 207 -0.17 -17.72 4.49
CA LEU A 207 -1.52 -18.29 4.50
C LEU A 207 -2.55 -17.44 5.26
N PHE A 208 -2.10 -16.54 6.11
CA PHE A 208 -2.98 -15.74 6.96
C PHE A 208 -3.09 -14.29 6.52
N PHE A 209 -2.26 -13.87 5.59
CA PHE A 209 -2.29 -12.49 5.11
C PHE A 209 -2.83 -12.50 3.69
N LYS A 210 -4.01 -11.94 3.49
CA LYS A 210 -4.56 -11.71 2.15
C LYS A 210 -3.67 -10.79 1.30
N LYS A 211 -2.77 -10.04 1.96
CA LYS A 211 -1.78 -9.15 1.31
C LYS A 211 -0.42 -9.32 1.96
N PRO A 212 0.68 -9.44 1.20
CA PRO A 212 2.03 -9.38 1.75
C PRO A 212 2.24 -7.97 2.32
N ASN A 213 2.42 -7.87 3.63
CA ASN A 213 2.78 -6.60 4.25
C ASN A 213 4.31 -6.38 4.26
N LYS A 214 4.75 -5.12 4.48
CA LYS A 214 6.18 -4.76 4.57
C LYS A 214 6.98 -5.66 5.54
N TRP A 215 6.30 -6.21 6.52
CA TRP A 215 6.89 -7.05 7.54
C TRP A 215 7.25 -8.46 7.01
N LEU A 216 6.38 -9.07 6.21
CA LEU A 216 6.67 -10.34 5.52
C LEU A 216 7.85 -10.23 4.55
N LYS A 217 7.99 -9.09 3.85
CA LYS A 217 9.16 -8.83 2.99
C LYS A 217 10.48 -8.76 3.80
N ARG A 218 10.47 -8.18 5.00
CA ARG A 218 11.65 -8.13 5.86
C ARG A 218 12.06 -9.51 6.37
N VAL A 219 11.12 -10.38 6.62
CA VAL A 219 11.39 -11.71 7.17
C VAL A 219 11.87 -12.69 6.10
N LYS A 220 11.45 -12.54 4.83
CA LYS A 220 12.00 -13.33 3.71
C LYS A 220 13.52 -13.24 3.60
N GLY A 221 14.14 -12.13 4.01
CA GLY A 221 15.58 -11.95 3.98
C GLY A 221 16.37 -12.59 5.12
N VAL A 222 15.70 -13.28 6.03
CA VAL A 222 16.34 -13.90 7.21
C VAL A 222 16.49 -15.40 7.06
N LEU A 223 15.79 -16.03 6.11
CA LEU A 223 15.91 -17.47 5.83
C LEU A 223 16.99 -17.70 4.78
N ALA A 224 17.84 -18.69 5.00
CA ALA A 224 18.78 -19.15 3.98
C ALA A 224 18.00 -19.68 2.77
N GLU A 225 18.56 -19.53 1.56
CA GLU A 225 17.88 -19.93 0.31
C GLU A 225 17.46 -21.41 0.27
N ASP A 226 18.21 -22.29 0.95
CA ASP A 226 17.92 -23.72 1.10
C ASP A 226 16.85 -24.01 2.16
N GLU A 227 16.55 -23.04 3.04
CA GLU A 227 15.48 -23.10 4.02
C GLU A 227 14.17 -22.47 3.52
N LEU A 228 14.25 -21.68 2.43
CA LEU A 228 13.06 -21.12 1.81
C LEU A 228 12.28 -22.20 1.07
N PRO A 229 10.94 -22.21 1.19
CA PRO A 229 10.11 -23.12 0.44
C PRO A 229 10.31 -22.92 -1.07
N THR A 230 10.71 -23.97 -1.79
CA THR A 230 10.86 -23.99 -3.25
C THR A 230 9.55 -23.69 -3.99
N THR A 231 8.40 -23.92 -3.34
CA THR A 231 7.10 -23.38 -3.69
C THR A 231 6.56 -22.73 -2.42
N GLY A 232 6.78 -21.44 -2.25
CA GLY A 232 6.55 -20.71 -0.99
C GLY A 232 5.24 -21.06 -0.26
N ILE A 233 4.19 -21.36 -1.03
CA ILE A 233 2.86 -21.71 -0.52
C ILE A 233 2.79 -23.14 0.04
N GLU A 234 3.48 -24.12 -0.53
CA GLU A 234 3.34 -25.54 -0.11
C GLU A 234 4.08 -25.84 1.19
N LYS A 235 5.31 -25.38 1.34
CA LYS A 235 6.05 -25.53 2.60
C LYS A 235 5.47 -24.67 3.73
N ALA A 236 4.96 -23.47 3.41
CA ALA A 236 4.22 -22.68 4.37
C ALA A 236 2.95 -23.41 4.84
N LYS A 237 2.26 -24.11 3.95
CA LYS A 237 1.13 -24.99 4.32
C LYS A 237 1.55 -26.18 5.20
N GLU A 238 2.71 -26.77 4.94
CA GLU A 238 3.23 -27.86 5.76
C GLU A 238 3.67 -27.43 7.14
N MET A 239 4.49 -26.38 7.23
CA MET A 239 4.88 -25.77 8.50
C MET A 239 3.66 -25.35 9.32
N PHE A 240 2.67 -24.75 8.67
CA PHE A 240 1.43 -24.36 9.31
C PHE A 240 0.58 -25.52 9.80
N LYS A 241 0.51 -26.62 9.04
CA LYS A 241 -0.16 -27.84 9.49
C LYS A 241 0.50 -28.43 10.74
N GLU A 242 1.81 -28.37 10.84
CA GLU A 242 2.54 -28.88 12.01
C GLU A 242 2.38 -27.95 13.23
N LEU A 243 2.55 -26.67 13.07
CA LEU A 243 2.29 -25.68 14.12
C LEU A 243 0.84 -25.74 14.61
N ARG A 244 -0.12 -25.84 13.68
CA ARG A 244 -1.53 -25.97 14.01
C ARG A 244 -1.85 -27.26 14.76
N LYS A 245 -1.20 -28.38 14.43
CA LYS A 245 -1.38 -29.66 15.13
C LYS A 245 -0.89 -29.58 16.58
N VAL A 246 0.21 -28.90 16.82
CA VAL A 246 0.79 -28.76 18.15
C VAL A 246 -0.06 -27.77 18.98
N THR A 247 -0.33 -26.60 18.46
CA THR A 247 -0.97 -25.51 19.21
C THR A 247 -2.47 -25.74 19.42
N LEU A 248 -3.23 -26.20 18.41
CA LEU A 248 -4.66 -26.44 18.54
C LEU A 248 -5.00 -27.70 19.35
N LYS A 249 -4.09 -28.69 19.41
CA LYS A 249 -4.33 -29.87 20.25
C LYS A 249 -4.00 -29.66 21.73
N SER A 250 -3.18 -28.65 22.04
CA SER A 250 -2.76 -28.36 23.40
C SER A 250 -3.66 -27.34 24.11
N LEU A 251 -4.45 -26.58 23.38
CA LEU A 251 -5.36 -25.59 23.99
C LEU A 251 -6.75 -26.19 24.19
N PRO A 252 -7.34 -26.01 25.37
CA PRO A 252 -8.73 -26.35 25.59
C PRO A 252 -9.62 -25.52 24.67
N GLN A 253 -10.58 -26.19 24.00
CA GLN A 253 -11.43 -25.57 22.98
C GLN A 253 -12.86 -26.09 23.04
N GLY A 254 -13.78 -25.30 22.51
CA GLY A 254 -15.20 -25.62 22.46
C GLY A 254 -16.05 -24.59 23.20
N ARG A 255 -17.37 -24.75 23.15
CA ARG A 255 -18.32 -23.78 23.71
C ARG A 255 -18.24 -23.60 25.23
N ASP A 256 -17.63 -24.55 25.92
CA ASP A 256 -17.43 -24.49 27.37
C ASP A 256 -16.19 -23.67 27.76
N TYR A 257 -15.48 -23.15 26.76
CA TYR A 257 -14.27 -22.33 26.95
C TYR A 257 -14.44 -20.94 26.36
N ILE A 258 -13.73 -19.99 26.95
CA ILE A 258 -13.64 -18.61 26.51
C ILE A 258 -12.18 -18.18 26.40
N ALA A 259 -11.89 -17.32 25.45
CA ALA A 259 -10.60 -16.66 25.38
C ALA A 259 -10.54 -15.52 26.40
N LEU A 260 -9.44 -15.40 27.14
CA LEU A 260 -9.16 -14.28 28.03
C LEU A 260 -7.91 -13.56 27.60
N VAL A 261 -7.94 -12.24 27.66
CA VAL A 261 -6.82 -11.37 27.26
C VAL A 261 -6.04 -10.91 28.50
N ASP A 262 -4.76 -11.22 28.52
CA ASP A 262 -3.82 -10.63 29.46
C ASP A 262 -3.49 -9.19 28.99
N ASN A 263 -4.07 -8.21 29.66
CA ASN A 263 -3.93 -6.80 29.29
C ASN A 263 -2.52 -6.24 29.50
N GLU A 264 -1.69 -6.86 30.31
CA GLU A 264 -0.29 -6.45 30.50
C GLU A 264 0.56 -6.87 29.29
N LYS A 265 0.28 -8.03 28.70
CA LYS A 265 0.98 -8.54 27.52
C LYS A 265 0.39 -8.02 26.21
N CYS A 266 -0.90 -7.71 26.14
CA CYS A 266 -1.57 -7.28 24.92
C CYS A 266 -0.97 -5.97 24.41
N ILE A 267 -0.49 -5.97 23.16
CA ILE A 267 0.12 -4.81 22.48
C ILE A 267 -0.86 -4.09 21.53
N GLY A 268 -2.13 -4.49 21.48
CA GLY A 268 -3.15 -3.85 20.64
C GLY A 268 -2.97 -4.06 19.13
N CYS A 269 -2.29 -5.11 18.70
CA CYS A 269 -1.93 -5.37 17.29
C CYS A 269 -3.10 -5.78 16.39
N THR A 270 -4.32 -5.90 16.91
CA THR A 270 -5.57 -6.27 16.21
C THR A 270 -5.62 -7.65 15.55
N GLN A 271 -4.56 -8.44 15.58
CA GLN A 271 -4.51 -9.75 14.92
C GLN A 271 -5.64 -10.69 15.38
N CYS A 272 -5.93 -10.72 16.67
CA CYS A 272 -7.01 -11.54 17.22
C CYS A 272 -8.39 -11.18 16.66
N VAL A 273 -8.66 -9.89 16.41
CA VAL A 273 -9.90 -9.40 15.78
C VAL A 273 -10.04 -9.95 14.37
N TYR A 274 -8.94 -9.83 13.60
CA TYR A 274 -8.91 -10.29 12.21
C TYR A 274 -9.19 -11.80 12.05
N TYR A 275 -8.70 -12.62 13.00
CA TYR A 275 -8.89 -14.07 12.98
C TYR A 275 -10.21 -14.55 13.61
N CYS A 276 -10.96 -13.65 14.24
CA CYS A 276 -12.23 -14.01 14.87
C CYS A 276 -13.37 -14.08 13.84
N ASN A 277 -13.72 -15.27 13.38
CA ASN A 277 -14.82 -15.47 12.44
C ASN A 277 -16.22 -15.22 13.04
N PHE A 278 -16.30 -14.95 14.35
CA PHE A 278 -17.55 -14.81 15.10
C PHE A 278 -17.77 -13.36 15.57
N ALA A 279 -16.94 -12.42 15.14
CA ALA A 279 -16.97 -11.03 15.58
C ALA A 279 -17.04 -10.87 17.12
N SER A 280 -16.32 -11.75 17.85
CA SER A 280 -16.36 -11.83 19.31
C SER A 280 -15.24 -11.05 19.98
N ILE A 281 -14.57 -10.15 19.29
CA ILE A 281 -13.43 -9.39 19.82
C ILE A 281 -13.56 -7.94 19.40
N ASP A 282 -13.64 -7.05 20.39
CA ASP A 282 -13.59 -5.62 20.21
C ASP A 282 -12.24 -5.06 20.68
N MET A 283 -11.89 -3.89 20.16
CA MET A 283 -10.72 -3.14 20.60
C MET A 283 -11.17 -1.97 21.47
N ILE A 284 -10.83 -2.01 22.74
CA ILE A 284 -11.14 -0.94 23.70
C ILE A 284 -9.93 -0.05 23.96
N SER A 285 -10.18 1.26 24.16
CA SER A 285 -9.16 2.18 24.65
C SER A 285 -8.74 1.79 26.07
N TRP A 286 -7.43 1.71 26.29
CA TRP A 286 -6.87 1.37 27.60
C TRP A 286 -6.04 2.53 28.10
N ASP A 287 -6.43 3.12 29.25
CA ASP A 287 -5.68 4.18 29.89
C ASP A 287 -4.33 3.66 30.39
N LEU A 288 -3.31 3.89 29.60
CA LEU A 288 -1.97 3.98 30.13
C LEU A 288 -1.85 5.30 30.85
N ASN A 289 -1.69 5.24 32.19
CA ASN A 289 -1.46 6.38 33.06
C ASN A 289 -0.99 7.64 32.32
N ALA A 290 -1.86 8.63 32.22
CA ALA A 290 -1.89 9.79 31.34
C ALA A 290 -0.71 10.78 31.44
N ARG A 291 0.49 10.34 31.87
CA ARG A 291 1.62 11.27 32.03
C ARG A 291 2.64 11.28 30.90
N THR A 292 2.62 10.36 29.94
CA THR A 292 3.73 10.26 28.98
C THR A 292 3.40 9.81 27.56
N SER A 293 2.17 9.55 27.12
CA SER A 293 1.94 9.16 25.72
C SER A 293 0.74 9.85 25.11
N GLN A 294 0.98 10.46 23.95
CA GLN A 294 -0.04 10.95 23.01
C GLN A 294 -0.76 9.82 22.27
N PHE A 295 -0.46 8.56 22.56
CA PHE A 295 -1.04 7.40 21.90
C PHE A 295 -1.98 6.65 22.84
N GLU A 296 -3.25 6.57 22.47
CA GLU A 296 -4.20 5.65 23.10
C GLU A 296 -3.78 4.22 22.80
N SER A 297 -3.34 3.47 23.84
CA SER A 297 -3.14 2.05 23.64
C SER A 297 -4.49 1.34 23.58
N LYS A 298 -4.71 0.56 22.53
CA LYS A 298 -5.90 -0.30 22.41
C LYS A 298 -5.59 -1.68 22.97
N LYS A 299 -6.57 -2.29 23.65
CA LYS A 299 -6.51 -3.67 24.14
C LYS A 299 -7.68 -4.47 23.58
N ALA A 300 -7.48 -5.76 23.33
CA ALA A 300 -8.56 -6.61 22.88
C ALA A 300 -9.50 -6.96 24.05
N LEU A 301 -10.78 -6.93 23.81
CA LEU A 301 -11.86 -7.37 24.72
C LEU A 301 -12.61 -8.52 24.07
N ILE A 302 -12.71 -9.64 24.73
CA ILE A 302 -13.51 -10.78 24.26
C ILE A 302 -14.95 -10.60 24.67
N LEU A 303 -15.88 -10.81 23.73
CA LEU A 303 -17.32 -10.78 23.97
C LEU A 303 -17.81 -12.20 24.31
N ASP A 304 -18.25 -12.38 25.55
CA ASP A 304 -18.64 -13.69 26.13
C ASP A 304 -19.78 -14.35 25.34
N ASP A 305 -20.77 -13.56 24.95
CA ASP A 305 -22.00 -14.02 24.31
C ASP A 305 -21.75 -14.65 22.93
N THR A 306 -20.75 -14.19 22.22
CA THR A 306 -20.45 -14.61 20.86
C THR A 306 -19.23 -15.50 20.74
N CYS A 307 -18.37 -15.55 21.77
CA CYS A 307 -17.18 -16.38 21.78
C CYS A 307 -17.53 -17.87 21.87
N VAL A 308 -17.10 -18.63 20.88
CA VAL A 308 -17.31 -20.08 20.78
C VAL A 308 -16.11 -20.92 21.22
N GLY A 309 -15.08 -20.32 21.78
CA GLY A 309 -13.88 -21.01 22.25
C GLY A 309 -13.07 -21.71 21.15
N CYS A 310 -13.02 -21.15 19.94
CA CYS A 310 -12.36 -21.80 18.79
C CYS A 310 -10.84 -21.71 18.79
N THR A 311 -10.21 -21.01 19.74
CA THR A 311 -8.76 -20.85 19.95
C THR A 311 -8.01 -20.02 18.88
N LEU A 312 -8.63 -19.62 17.78
CA LEU A 312 -7.97 -18.92 16.68
C LEU A 312 -7.30 -17.61 17.12
N CYS A 313 -7.94 -16.85 18.03
CA CYS A 313 -7.37 -15.61 18.56
C CYS A 313 -6.13 -15.84 19.44
N ALA A 314 -6.13 -16.91 20.25
CA ALA A 314 -4.97 -17.29 21.05
C ALA A 314 -3.80 -17.71 20.16
N PHE A 315 -4.08 -18.45 19.10
CA PHE A 315 -3.10 -18.85 18.10
C PHE A 315 -2.52 -17.63 17.33
N ALA A 316 -3.39 -16.67 16.97
CA ALA A 316 -2.99 -15.49 16.21
C ALA A 316 -2.24 -14.44 17.03
N CYS A 317 -2.21 -14.56 18.36
CA CYS A 317 -1.59 -13.59 19.25
C CYS A 317 -0.05 -13.70 19.22
N PRO A 318 0.68 -12.70 18.68
CA PRO A 318 2.13 -12.77 18.53
C PRO A 318 2.90 -12.65 19.86
N VAL A 319 2.20 -12.24 20.94
CA VAL A 319 2.79 -12.02 22.27
C VAL A 319 2.20 -12.96 23.33
N GLU A 320 1.44 -13.98 22.89
CA GLU A 320 0.81 -14.97 23.76
C GLU A 320 -0.03 -14.34 24.90
N ALA A 321 -0.70 -13.25 24.59
CA ALA A 321 -1.54 -12.52 25.54
C ALA A 321 -2.95 -13.12 25.70
N ILE A 322 -3.29 -14.19 24.97
CA ILE A 322 -4.63 -14.78 24.99
C ILE A 322 -4.54 -16.23 25.46
N THR A 323 -5.23 -16.52 26.55
CA THR A 323 -5.40 -17.87 27.11
C THR A 323 -6.82 -18.36 26.94
N MET A 324 -7.01 -19.67 27.10
CA MET A 324 -8.35 -20.29 27.04
C MET A 324 -8.74 -20.78 28.44
N GLU A 325 -9.86 -20.30 28.95
CA GLU A 325 -10.36 -20.69 30.27
C GLU A 325 -11.78 -21.29 30.17
N SER A 326 -12.14 -22.13 31.15
CA SER A 326 -13.48 -22.70 31.22
C SER A 326 -14.50 -21.63 31.60
N LYS A 327 -15.67 -21.65 30.98
CA LYS A 327 -16.81 -20.76 31.30
C LYS A 327 -17.54 -21.15 32.61
N VAL A 328 -17.12 -22.23 33.29
CA VAL A 328 -17.72 -22.72 34.52
C VAL A 328 -17.12 -22.04 35.75
#